data_2ed654917d4b2b1a837661eaaf58e623
#
_entry.id   2ed654917d4b2b1a837661eaaf58e623
#
_cell.length_a   1.000
_cell.length_b   1.000
_cell.length_c   1.000
_cell.angle_alpha   90.00
_cell.angle_beta   90.00
_cell.angle_gamma   90.00
#
_symmetry.space_group_name_H-M   'P 1'
#
loop_
_entity.id
_entity.type
_entity.pdbx_description
1 polymer ?
#
loop_
_entity_poly.entity_id
_entity_poly.type
_entity_poly.pdbx_seq_one_letter_code
_entity_poly.pdbx_strand_id
1 'polypeptide(L)'
;MAKTLIEFIAGKTFKADLPPVTKAAAAGSYGGANSVGKYYQYFEGQSRNNAISVPTCSRSRDLMASVIGCMQLRMYNEMWNGNEMEKVYIAPRSWLRRISPSVTNNFLLSWLFDDLFFYGAAYLYVTSRSSDGYPASFDRLPFANVTRQDQPGPVFFGPSNQLYFAGEKLDSANVVQFLSPIQGIVYQSTQAIATALKLEAARYRNASSSIPAGILRQTGGEPMSAQELGDMAAAFNTARETNQTAALNEFVMYQETLMSPDKMLLVASSEYQAMEMARLCNIPPYLAGISVGSYSYQSSSEARADLWNFGVRAYADCIASTFSMNNVLPNGTYVEFDSDAYLEGSYTEEMSDMAMPTDVVSQS
;
A
#
# COMPACT_ATOMS: atom_id res chain seq x y z
N MET A 1 14.04 -31.96 -5.54
CA MET A 1 12.74 -31.58 -4.93
C MET A 1 12.91 -30.17 -4.39
N ALA A 2 12.17 -29.21 -4.93
CA ALA A 2 12.16 -27.88 -4.38
C ALA A 2 11.43 -27.92 -3.03
N LYS A 3 12.10 -27.47 -1.97
CA LYS A 3 11.46 -27.32 -0.65
C LYS A 3 10.49 -26.15 -0.72
N THR A 4 9.32 -26.28 -0.12
CA THR A 4 8.37 -25.18 0.02
C THR A 4 9.01 -24.03 0.83
N LEU A 5 8.59 -22.80 0.60
CA LEU A 5 9.05 -21.63 1.35
C LEU A 5 8.86 -21.85 2.88
N ILE A 6 7.78 -22.53 3.25
CA ILE A 6 7.48 -22.90 4.64
C ILE A 6 8.52 -23.86 5.19
N GLU A 7 8.97 -24.85 4.41
CA GLU A 7 10.05 -25.76 4.82
C GLU A 7 11.41 -25.05 4.86
N PHE A 8 11.63 -24.10 3.96
CA PHE A 8 12.83 -23.25 3.96
C PHE A 8 12.89 -22.37 5.21
N ILE A 9 11.76 -21.81 5.63
CA ILE A 9 11.63 -21.00 6.83
C ILE A 9 11.61 -21.85 8.10
N ALA A 10 10.91 -23.00 8.09
CA ALA A 10 10.79 -23.90 9.24
C ALA A 10 12.04 -24.75 9.49
N GLY A 11 12.85 -25.01 8.46
CA GLY A 11 14.11 -25.76 8.58
C GLY A 11 15.23 -25.02 9.28
N LYS A 12 15.04 -23.75 9.57
CA LYS A 12 15.97 -22.92 10.36
C LYS A 12 15.23 -22.37 11.56
N THR A 13 15.60 -22.88 12.73
CA THR A 13 15.34 -22.15 13.98
C THR A 13 15.96 -20.78 13.84
N PHE A 14 15.16 -19.79 13.47
CA PHE A 14 15.50 -18.39 13.57
C PHE A 14 15.72 -18.10 15.05
N LYS A 15 16.96 -18.29 15.53
CA LYS A 15 17.48 -17.54 16.66
C LYS A 15 17.87 -16.16 16.12
N ALA A 16 16.91 -15.43 15.59
CA ALA A 16 17.00 -14.00 15.67
C ALA A 16 16.94 -13.70 17.17
N ASP A 17 17.97 -13.07 17.71
CA ASP A 17 17.85 -12.31 18.93
C ASP A 17 16.87 -11.18 18.62
N LEU A 18 15.58 -11.53 18.58
CA LEU A 18 14.51 -10.57 18.62
C LEU A 18 14.72 -9.82 19.93
N PRO A 19 14.86 -8.49 19.89
CA PRO A 19 14.90 -7.73 21.12
C PRO A 19 13.70 -8.19 21.95
N PRO A 20 13.86 -8.45 23.25
CA PRO A 20 12.81 -9.01 24.06
C PRO A 20 11.58 -8.12 23.86
N VAL A 21 10.46 -8.73 23.42
CA VAL A 21 9.19 -8.05 23.33
C VAL A 21 8.87 -7.61 24.75
N THR A 22 9.25 -6.38 25.07
CA THR A 22 9.01 -5.81 26.37
C THR A 22 7.48 -5.77 26.54
N LYS A 23 6.97 -6.48 27.54
CA LYS A 23 5.55 -6.53 27.94
C LYS A 23 4.95 -5.13 28.23
N ALA A 24 5.75 -4.09 28.19
CA ALA A 24 5.33 -2.70 28.41
C ALA A 24 4.48 -2.08 27.28
N ALA A 25 4.34 -2.72 26.14
CA ALA A 25 3.49 -2.21 25.06
C ALA A 25 2.01 -2.61 25.20
N ALA A 26 1.60 -3.26 26.28
CA ALA A 26 0.26 -3.81 26.45
C ALA A 26 -0.74 -2.85 27.11
N ALA A 27 -0.33 -1.67 27.54
CA ALA A 27 -1.22 -0.68 28.13
C ALA A 27 -1.82 0.20 27.02
N GLY A 28 -3.01 -0.14 26.56
CA GLY A 28 -3.76 0.64 25.56
C GLY A 28 -4.10 -0.14 24.29
N SER A 29 -3.99 -1.44 24.32
CA SER A 29 -4.16 -2.25 23.13
C SER A 29 -5.62 -2.56 22.82
N TYR A 30 -6.03 -2.22 21.64
CA TYR A 30 -7.08 -2.96 20.94
C TYR A 30 -6.51 -4.35 20.66
N GLY A 31 -7.05 -5.39 21.33
CA GLY A 31 -6.46 -6.72 21.35
C GLY A 31 -6.33 -7.40 19.97
N GLY A 32 -5.40 -8.32 19.87
CA GLY A 32 -5.28 -9.31 18.80
C GLY A 32 -4.88 -8.82 17.41
N ALA A 33 -5.55 -7.81 16.87
CA ALA A 33 -5.25 -7.24 15.54
C ALA A 33 -3.85 -6.59 15.45
N ASN A 34 -3.34 -6.06 16.55
CA ASN A 34 -2.04 -5.38 16.60
C ASN A 34 -0.82 -6.32 16.52
N SER A 35 -0.97 -7.59 16.88
CA SER A 35 0.15 -8.55 16.77
C SER A 35 0.41 -8.91 15.31
N VAL A 36 -0.64 -9.08 14.51
CA VAL A 36 -0.55 -9.34 13.07
C VAL A 36 -0.03 -8.11 12.36
N GLY A 37 -0.55 -6.91 12.68
CA GLY A 37 -0.06 -5.66 12.11
C GLY A 37 1.41 -5.39 12.42
N LYS A 38 1.89 -5.69 13.64
CA LYS A 38 3.32 -5.57 13.98
C LYS A 38 4.19 -6.58 13.26
N TYR A 39 3.72 -7.79 13.05
CA TYR A 39 4.41 -8.79 12.27
C TYR A 39 4.58 -8.33 10.82
N TYR A 40 3.51 -7.84 10.18
CA TYR A 40 3.58 -7.28 8.84
C TYR A 40 4.47 -6.03 8.76
N GLN A 41 4.43 -5.15 9.76
CA GLN A 41 5.32 -4.00 9.84
C GLN A 41 6.80 -4.39 9.83
N TYR A 42 7.14 -5.45 10.51
CA TYR A 42 8.52 -5.93 10.57
C TYR A 42 9.00 -6.47 9.23
N PHE A 43 8.14 -7.22 8.51
CA PHE A 43 8.50 -7.86 7.25
C PHE A 43 8.37 -6.97 6.02
N GLU A 44 7.47 -6.01 6.04
CA GLU A 44 7.18 -5.18 4.87
C GLU A 44 8.00 -3.87 4.82
N GLY A 45 8.77 -3.59 5.85
CA GLY A 45 9.69 -2.45 5.93
C GLY A 45 9.07 -1.16 6.47
N GLN A 46 9.89 -0.40 7.22
CA GLN A 46 9.46 0.84 7.89
C GLN A 46 9.04 1.93 6.90
N SER A 47 9.73 2.03 5.76
CA SER A 47 9.43 3.07 4.76
C SER A 47 8.05 2.89 4.14
N ARG A 48 7.66 1.64 3.85
CA ARG A 48 6.31 1.31 3.40
C ARG A 48 5.26 1.66 4.46
N ASN A 49 5.54 1.31 5.73
CA ASN A 49 4.61 1.59 6.83
C ASN A 49 4.40 3.09 7.04
N ASN A 50 5.44 3.87 6.89
CA ASN A 50 5.35 5.33 6.92
C ASN A 50 4.49 5.86 5.75
N ALA A 51 4.68 5.32 4.54
CA ALA A 51 3.92 5.74 3.37
C ALA A 51 2.43 5.36 3.49
N ILE A 52 2.12 4.12 3.91
CA ILE A 52 0.74 3.66 4.02
C ILE A 52 -0.03 4.30 5.19
N SER A 53 0.67 4.88 6.18
CA SER A 53 0.02 5.64 7.24
C SER A 53 -0.52 7.00 6.78
N VAL A 54 -0.12 7.46 5.57
CA VAL A 54 -0.72 8.64 4.93
C VAL A 54 -2.05 8.23 4.27
N PRO A 55 -3.21 8.78 4.68
CA PRO A 55 -4.53 8.32 4.24
C PRO A 55 -4.72 8.29 2.72
N THR A 56 -4.24 9.31 2.02
CA THR A 56 -4.33 9.37 0.55
C THR A 56 -3.52 8.27 -0.13
N CYS A 57 -2.34 7.96 0.39
CA CYS A 57 -1.49 6.87 -0.12
C CYS A 57 -2.14 5.50 0.13
N SER A 58 -2.66 5.29 1.33
CA SER A 58 -3.40 4.07 1.70
C SER A 58 -4.61 3.85 0.78
N ARG A 59 -5.44 4.90 0.61
CA ARG A 59 -6.61 4.84 -0.27
C ARG A 59 -6.23 4.53 -1.72
N SER A 60 -5.19 5.18 -2.25
CA SER A 60 -4.71 4.97 -3.62
C SER A 60 -4.25 3.53 -3.82
N ARG A 61 -3.44 3.02 -2.89
CA ARG A 61 -2.95 1.64 -2.90
C ARG A 61 -4.11 0.64 -2.87
N ASP A 62 -5.09 0.84 -1.99
CA ASP A 62 -6.20 -0.09 -1.82
C ASP A 62 -7.12 -0.14 -3.05
N LEU A 63 -7.39 1.00 -3.67
CA LEU A 63 -8.14 1.07 -4.92
C LEU A 63 -7.45 0.28 -6.04
N MET A 64 -6.18 0.53 -6.28
CA MET A 64 -5.44 -0.14 -7.35
C MET A 64 -5.23 -1.63 -7.05
N ALA A 65 -4.91 -1.98 -5.80
CA ALA A 65 -4.74 -3.37 -5.37
C ALA A 65 -6.03 -4.19 -5.53
N SER A 66 -7.20 -3.59 -5.22
CA SER A 66 -8.49 -4.26 -5.37
C SER A 66 -8.80 -4.56 -6.83
N VAL A 67 -8.48 -3.62 -7.74
CA VAL A 67 -8.67 -3.84 -9.18
C VAL A 67 -7.78 -4.98 -9.68
N ILE A 68 -6.48 -4.91 -9.41
CA ILE A 68 -5.52 -5.97 -9.83
C ILE A 68 -5.88 -7.33 -9.22
N GLY A 69 -6.22 -7.35 -7.93
CA GLY A 69 -6.56 -8.59 -7.24
C GLY A 69 -7.84 -9.25 -7.71
N CYS A 70 -8.83 -8.47 -8.16
CA CYS A 70 -10.13 -9.00 -8.62
C CYS A 70 -10.15 -9.37 -10.10
N MET A 71 -9.25 -8.83 -10.92
CA MET A 71 -9.21 -9.17 -12.34
C MET A 71 -8.70 -10.58 -12.58
N GLN A 72 -9.31 -11.25 -13.57
CA GLN A 72 -8.87 -12.57 -13.99
C GLN A 72 -7.68 -12.49 -14.93
N LEU A 73 -6.79 -13.48 -14.83
CA LEU A 73 -5.70 -13.67 -15.78
C LEU A 73 -6.14 -14.61 -16.90
N ARG A 74 -5.96 -14.17 -18.14
CA ARG A 74 -6.22 -14.93 -19.36
C ARG A 74 -4.91 -15.30 -20.02
N MET A 75 -4.91 -16.42 -20.74
CA MET A 75 -3.74 -16.89 -21.50
C MET A 75 -4.10 -16.95 -22.98
N TYR A 76 -3.19 -16.47 -23.85
CA TYR A 76 -3.40 -16.44 -25.27
C TYR A 76 -2.11 -16.74 -26.04
N ASN A 77 -2.26 -17.15 -27.29
CA ASN A 77 -1.20 -17.22 -28.28
C ASN A 77 -1.47 -16.18 -29.36
N GLU A 78 -0.42 -15.65 -29.96
CA GLU A 78 -0.54 -14.79 -31.13
C GLU A 78 -0.38 -15.62 -32.40
N MET A 79 -1.37 -15.54 -33.28
CA MET A 79 -1.37 -16.24 -34.56
C MET A 79 -1.58 -15.24 -35.69
N TRP A 80 -0.79 -15.43 -36.79
CA TRP A 80 -0.93 -14.62 -37.98
C TRP A 80 -2.14 -15.11 -38.79
N ASN A 81 -3.14 -14.24 -39.02
CA ASN A 81 -4.35 -14.56 -39.78
C ASN A 81 -4.25 -14.21 -41.26
N GLY A 82 -3.06 -13.81 -41.77
CA GLY A 82 -2.81 -13.37 -43.12
C GLY A 82 -2.72 -11.84 -43.30
N ASN A 83 -3.31 -11.06 -42.36
CA ASN A 83 -3.29 -9.60 -42.35
C ASN A 83 -2.65 -9.01 -41.11
N GLU A 84 -2.97 -9.59 -39.94
CA GLU A 84 -2.52 -9.10 -38.65
C GLU A 84 -2.31 -10.25 -37.65
N MET A 85 -1.63 -9.94 -36.53
CA MET A 85 -1.50 -10.87 -35.42
C MET A 85 -2.78 -10.86 -34.60
N GLU A 86 -3.43 -12.01 -34.51
CA GLU A 86 -4.67 -12.21 -33.78
C GLU A 86 -4.39 -12.96 -32.48
N LYS A 87 -5.05 -12.52 -31.40
CA LYS A 87 -4.99 -13.20 -30.11
C LYS A 87 -5.95 -14.37 -30.10
N VAL A 88 -5.43 -15.56 -29.91
CA VAL A 88 -6.22 -16.79 -29.75
C VAL A 88 -6.14 -17.21 -28.29
N TYR A 89 -7.26 -17.09 -27.55
CA TYR A 89 -7.31 -17.48 -26.15
C TYR A 89 -7.27 -18.99 -26.00
N ILE A 90 -6.43 -19.44 -25.10
CA ILE A 90 -6.20 -20.86 -24.80
C ILE A 90 -6.54 -21.16 -23.34
N ALA A 91 -6.73 -22.45 -23.05
CA ALA A 91 -6.97 -22.88 -21.67
C ALA A 91 -5.79 -22.49 -20.77
N PRO A 92 -6.03 -21.76 -19.67
CA PRO A 92 -4.95 -21.33 -18.80
C PRO A 92 -4.29 -22.51 -18.10
N ARG A 93 -2.99 -22.43 -17.87
CA ARG A 93 -2.29 -23.40 -17.02
C ARG A 93 -2.89 -23.43 -15.64
N SER A 94 -2.82 -24.56 -14.97
CA SER A 94 -3.42 -24.75 -13.64
C SER A 94 -2.96 -23.70 -12.61
N TRP A 95 -1.70 -23.28 -12.69
CA TRP A 95 -1.15 -22.27 -11.79
C TRP A 95 -1.74 -20.87 -12.01
N LEU A 96 -2.19 -20.50 -13.20
CA LEU A 96 -2.87 -19.21 -13.42
C LEU A 96 -4.18 -19.10 -12.62
N ARG A 97 -4.87 -20.24 -12.41
CA ARG A 97 -6.06 -20.28 -11.57
C ARG A 97 -5.74 -20.33 -10.07
N ARG A 98 -4.56 -20.81 -9.72
CA ARG A 98 -4.08 -20.92 -8.35
C ARG A 98 -2.56 -20.77 -8.31
N ILE A 99 -2.11 -19.51 -8.28
CA ILE A 99 -0.69 -19.16 -8.35
C ILE A 99 0.09 -19.74 -7.16
N SER A 100 -0.44 -19.59 -5.96
CA SER A 100 0.10 -20.21 -4.75
C SER A 100 -0.85 -21.28 -4.21
N PRO A 101 -0.34 -22.41 -3.69
CA PRO A 101 -1.16 -23.41 -3.04
C PRO A 101 -1.71 -22.96 -1.68
N SER A 102 -1.10 -21.95 -1.06
CA SER A 102 -1.38 -21.51 0.31
C SER A 102 -2.34 -20.34 0.42
N VAL A 103 -2.41 -19.48 -0.61
CA VAL A 103 -3.22 -18.25 -0.60
C VAL A 103 -4.03 -18.08 -1.88
N THR A 104 -5.04 -17.22 -1.84
CA THR A 104 -5.86 -16.91 -3.03
C THR A 104 -5.10 -16.01 -4.00
N ASN A 105 -5.45 -16.08 -5.29
CA ASN A 105 -4.86 -15.19 -6.30
C ASN A 105 -5.11 -13.72 -5.98
N ASN A 106 -6.31 -13.38 -5.52
CA ASN A 106 -6.64 -12.01 -5.11
C ASN A 106 -5.66 -11.50 -4.06
N PHE A 107 -5.42 -12.28 -3.01
CA PHE A 107 -4.47 -11.93 -1.96
C PHE A 107 -3.05 -11.79 -2.53
N LEU A 108 -2.58 -12.77 -3.28
CA LEU A 108 -1.20 -12.78 -3.79
C LEU A 108 -0.95 -11.64 -4.78
N LEU A 109 -1.87 -11.40 -5.72
CA LEU A 109 -1.74 -10.32 -6.70
C LEU A 109 -1.82 -8.93 -6.05
N SER A 110 -2.68 -8.76 -5.04
CA SER A 110 -2.75 -7.50 -4.28
C SER A 110 -1.43 -7.20 -3.55
N TRP A 111 -0.79 -8.21 -2.96
CA TRP A 111 0.50 -8.04 -2.30
C TRP A 111 1.67 -7.93 -3.27
N LEU A 112 1.59 -8.57 -4.42
CA LEU A 112 2.56 -8.39 -5.51
C LEU A 112 2.53 -6.95 -6.04
N PHE A 113 1.32 -6.42 -6.23
CA PHE A 113 1.12 -5.01 -6.56
C PHE A 113 1.64 -4.07 -5.46
N ASP A 114 1.41 -4.40 -4.19
CA ASP A 114 1.91 -3.62 -3.05
C ASP A 114 3.44 -3.44 -3.12
N ASP A 115 4.18 -4.52 -3.38
CA ASP A 115 5.63 -4.45 -3.57
C ASP A 115 6.02 -3.57 -4.77
N LEU A 116 5.34 -3.73 -5.90
CA LEU A 116 5.59 -2.91 -7.09
C LEU A 116 5.30 -1.42 -6.85
N PHE A 117 4.21 -1.13 -6.16
CA PHE A 117 3.78 0.24 -5.86
C PHE A 117 4.75 0.96 -4.92
N PHE A 118 5.11 0.30 -3.81
CA PHE A 118 5.98 0.93 -2.82
C PHE A 118 7.46 0.92 -3.21
N TYR A 119 7.94 -0.17 -3.80
CA TYR A 119 9.38 -0.38 -4.04
C TYR A 119 9.78 -0.42 -5.52
N GLY A 120 8.83 -0.57 -6.43
CA GLY A 120 9.10 -0.68 -7.86
C GLY A 120 9.60 -2.04 -8.31
N ALA A 121 9.65 -3.03 -7.43
CA ALA A 121 9.98 -4.41 -7.77
C ALA A 121 9.30 -5.39 -6.83
N ALA A 122 9.00 -6.59 -7.34
CA ALA A 122 8.40 -7.68 -6.57
C ALA A 122 9.02 -9.02 -6.95
N TYR A 123 8.89 -10.02 -6.07
CA TYR A 123 9.54 -11.30 -6.23
C TYR A 123 8.60 -12.45 -5.92
N LEU A 124 8.58 -13.46 -6.81
CA LEU A 124 7.93 -14.73 -6.56
C LEU A 124 8.99 -15.86 -6.61
N TYR A 125 8.94 -16.74 -5.64
CA TYR A 125 9.77 -17.94 -5.59
C TYR A 125 9.01 -19.11 -6.20
N VAL A 126 9.65 -19.84 -7.12
CA VAL A 126 9.09 -21.04 -7.74
C VAL A 126 9.18 -22.19 -6.75
N THR A 127 8.05 -22.64 -6.23
CA THR A 127 7.98 -23.72 -5.24
C THR A 127 7.88 -25.11 -5.87
N SER A 128 7.28 -25.20 -7.05
CA SER A 128 7.22 -26.45 -7.82
C SER A 128 7.31 -26.17 -9.31
N ARG A 129 7.73 -27.19 -10.07
CA ARG A 129 7.77 -27.18 -11.53
C ARG A 129 6.92 -28.32 -12.08
N SER A 130 6.32 -28.08 -13.24
CA SER A 130 5.59 -29.07 -14.02
C SER A 130 6.56 -30.04 -14.71
N SER A 131 6.03 -31.13 -15.27
CA SER A 131 6.80 -32.13 -16.01
C SER A 131 7.53 -31.57 -17.25
N ASP A 132 7.06 -30.43 -17.78
CA ASP A 132 7.66 -29.71 -18.89
C ASP A 132 8.78 -28.73 -18.45
N GLY A 133 9.12 -28.71 -17.15
CA GLY A 133 10.18 -27.87 -16.59
C GLY A 133 9.77 -26.43 -16.23
N TYR A 134 8.57 -26.00 -16.65
CA TYR A 134 8.06 -24.66 -16.32
C TYR A 134 7.50 -24.59 -14.91
N PRO A 135 7.47 -23.40 -14.29
CA PRO A 135 6.87 -23.22 -12.97
C PRO A 135 5.42 -23.70 -12.89
N ALA A 136 5.06 -24.31 -11.78
CA ALA A 136 3.71 -24.82 -11.50
C ALA A 136 3.08 -24.22 -10.23
N SER A 137 3.88 -23.64 -9.33
CA SER A 137 3.41 -22.89 -8.18
C SER A 137 4.46 -21.90 -7.70
N PHE A 138 3.98 -20.86 -7.03
CA PHE A 138 4.81 -19.75 -6.57
C PHE A 138 4.43 -19.34 -5.15
N ASP A 139 5.41 -18.79 -4.43
CA ASP A 139 5.22 -18.09 -3.16
C ASP A 139 5.82 -16.69 -3.24
N ARG A 140 5.16 -15.70 -2.63
CA ARG A 140 5.68 -14.32 -2.58
C ARG A 140 6.88 -14.24 -1.66
N LEU A 141 7.92 -13.56 -2.13
CA LEU A 141 9.03 -13.09 -1.30
C LEU A 141 8.81 -11.60 -1.01
N PRO A 142 8.55 -11.19 0.25
CA PRO A 142 8.42 -9.78 0.59
C PRO A 142 9.66 -8.99 0.18
N PHE A 143 9.48 -7.88 -0.54
CA PHE A 143 10.58 -7.07 -1.06
C PHE A 143 11.57 -6.65 0.02
N ALA A 144 11.09 -6.24 1.19
CA ALA A 144 11.93 -5.77 2.29
C ALA A 144 12.96 -6.79 2.80
N ASN A 145 12.72 -8.09 2.56
CA ASN A 145 13.59 -9.18 2.97
C ASN A 145 14.50 -9.70 1.84
N VAL A 146 14.34 -9.15 0.62
CA VAL A 146 15.17 -9.51 -0.53
C VAL A 146 16.29 -8.49 -0.71
N THR A 147 17.55 -8.96 -0.70
CA THR A 147 18.71 -8.13 -0.96
C THR A 147 19.32 -8.51 -2.32
N ARG A 148 19.69 -7.51 -3.09
CA ARG A 148 20.34 -7.62 -4.39
C ARG A 148 21.75 -7.04 -4.28
N GLN A 149 22.76 -7.85 -4.41
CA GLN A 149 24.13 -7.37 -4.26
C GLN A 149 24.68 -6.71 -5.53
N ASP A 150 24.25 -7.15 -6.68
CA ASP A 150 24.65 -6.61 -7.99
C ASP A 150 23.88 -5.33 -8.38
N GLN A 151 22.74 -5.05 -7.71
CA GLN A 151 21.92 -3.86 -7.97
C GLN A 151 21.35 -3.28 -6.66
N PRO A 152 22.18 -2.63 -5.83
CA PRO A 152 21.76 -2.17 -4.50
C PRO A 152 20.90 -0.92 -4.51
N GLY A 153 20.86 -0.19 -5.63
CA GLY A 153 20.15 1.10 -5.72
C GLY A 153 18.64 0.98 -5.81
N PRO A 154 17.92 2.10 -5.71
CA PRO A 154 16.47 2.14 -5.89
C PRO A 154 16.04 2.04 -7.35
N VAL A 155 16.96 2.22 -8.29
CA VAL A 155 16.72 2.09 -9.74
C VAL A 155 17.22 0.74 -10.20
N PHE A 156 16.37 0.03 -10.96
CA PHE A 156 16.67 -1.29 -11.50
C PHE A 156 16.99 -1.18 -12.98
N PHE A 157 18.08 -1.78 -13.40
CA PHE A 157 18.49 -1.84 -14.81
C PHE A 157 18.16 -3.18 -15.47
N GLY A 158 17.77 -4.18 -14.66
CA GLY A 158 17.42 -5.52 -15.11
C GLY A 158 17.24 -6.48 -13.95
N PRO A 159 16.95 -7.76 -14.20
CA PRO A 159 16.88 -8.78 -13.17
C PRO A 159 18.25 -9.01 -12.52
N SER A 160 18.25 -9.17 -11.21
CA SER A 160 19.46 -9.47 -10.42
C SER A 160 19.82 -10.95 -10.51
N ASN A 161 21.10 -11.25 -10.62
CA ASN A 161 21.64 -12.61 -10.55
C ASN A 161 22.15 -12.97 -9.13
N GLN A 162 22.24 -11.98 -8.25
CA GLN A 162 22.75 -12.15 -6.87
C GLN A 162 21.69 -11.77 -5.85
N LEU A 163 20.71 -12.65 -5.70
CA LEU A 163 19.60 -12.49 -4.77
C LEU A 163 19.85 -13.20 -3.46
N TYR A 164 19.49 -12.54 -2.38
CA TYR A 164 19.52 -13.09 -1.02
C TYR A 164 18.17 -12.84 -0.35
N PHE A 165 17.64 -13.82 0.32
CA PHE A 165 16.43 -13.71 1.13
C PHE A 165 16.79 -13.99 2.59
N ALA A 166 16.50 -13.02 3.47
CA ALA A 166 16.85 -13.10 4.88
C ALA A 166 18.35 -13.51 5.14
N GLY A 167 19.26 -13.05 4.26
CA GLY A 167 20.68 -13.34 4.33
C GLY A 167 21.13 -14.64 3.65
N GLU A 168 20.21 -15.46 3.15
CA GLU A 168 20.53 -16.67 2.40
C GLU A 168 20.49 -16.44 0.90
N LYS A 169 21.51 -16.94 0.20
CA LYS A 169 21.58 -16.85 -1.26
C LYS A 169 20.47 -17.68 -1.90
N LEU A 170 19.71 -17.04 -2.78
CA LEU A 170 18.72 -17.70 -3.61
C LEU A 170 19.31 -18.06 -4.99
N ASP A 171 18.84 -19.16 -5.55
CA ASP A 171 19.05 -19.46 -6.95
C ASP A 171 18.15 -18.56 -7.80
N SER A 172 18.75 -17.67 -8.59
CA SER A 172 18.01 -16.70 -9.42
C SER A 172 17.12 -17.39 -10.47
N ALA A 173 17.42 -18.62 -10.88
CA ALA A 173 16.57 -19.40 -11.78
C ALA A 173 15.23 -19.81 -11.15
N ASN A 174 15.13 -19.80 -9.83
CA ASN A 174 13.91 -20.09 -9.09
C ASN A 174 13.19 -18.84 -8.57
N VAL A 175 13.63 -17.65 -8.99
CA VAL A 175 12.99 -16.38 -8.60
C VAL A 175 12.50 -15.66 -9.83
N VAL A 176 11.18 -15.42 -9.89
CA VAL A 176 10.58 -14.53 -10.88
C VAL A 176 10.62 -13.11 -10.35
N GLN A 177 11.26 -12.22 -11.09
CA GLN A 177 11.51 -10.83 -10.71
C GLN A 177 10.61 -9.91 -11.55
N PHE A 178 9.72 -9.21 -10.87
CA PHE A 178 8.85 -8.21 -11.48
C PHE A 178 9.49 -6.84 -11.30
N LEU A 179 9.79 -6.16 -12.39
CA LEU A 179 10.40 -4.83 -12.37
C LEU A 179 9.41 -3.84 -12.95
N SER A 180 8.94 -2.93 -12.11
CA SER A 180 8.00 -1.89 -12.51
C SER A 180 8.67 -0.87 -13.44
N PRO A 181 7.97 -0.38 -14.49
CA PRO A 181 8.43 0.76 -15.28
C PRO A 181 8.37 2.06 -14.49
N ILE A 182 7.64 2.07 -13.37
CA ILE A 182 7.50 3.22 -12.46
C ILE A 182 8.32 2.93 -11.21
N GLN A 183 9.15 3.89 -10.82
CA GLN A 183 9.93 3.78 -9.59
C GLN A 183 9.01 3.77 -8.37
N GLY A 184 9.34 2.96 -7.36
CA GLY A 184 8.54 2.84 -6.15
C GLY A 184 8.37 4.16 -5.39
N ILE A 185 7.16 4.40 -4.90
CA ILE A 185 6.77 5.67 -4.25
C ILE A 185 7.63 6.00 -3.04
N VAL A 186 8.13 5.02 -2.32
CA VAL A 186 9.02 5.20 -1.17
C VAL A 186 10.32 5.93 -1.57
N TYR A 187 10.82 5.66 -2.76
CA TYR A 187 12.06 6.28 -3.25
C TYR A 187 11.83 7.64 -3.89
N GLN A 188 10.72 7.79 -4.64
CA GLN A 188 10.39 9.05 -5.30
C GLN A 188 9.92 10.13 -4.33
N SER A 189 9.24 9.74 -3.26
CA SER A 189 8.40 10.65 -2.47
C SER A 189 8.79 10.72 -1.00
N THR A 190 10.04 10.40 -0.65
CA THR A 190 10.50 10.36 0.75
C THR A 190 10.21 11.67 1.51
N GLN A 191 10.44 12.83 0.89
CA GLN A 191 10.18 14.11 1.53
C GLN A 191 8.69 14.43 1.64
N ALA A 192 7.91 14.12 0.60
CA ALA A 192 6.47 14.35 0.61
C ALA A 192 5.77 13.49 1.69
N ILE A 193 6.17 12.22 1.81
CA ILE A 193 5.69 11.31 2.86
C ILE A 193 6.08 11.85 4.25
N ALA A 194 7.34 12.26 4.44
CA ALA A 194 7.80 12.82 5.72
C ALA A 194 7.05 14.12 6.08
N THR A 195 6.75 14.96 5.10
CA THR A 195 5.97 16.20 5.29
C THR A 195 4.53 15.86 5.68
N ALA A 196 3.88 14.91 5.00
CA ALA A 196 2.54 14.45 5.33
C ALA A 196 2.45 13.94 6.78
N LEU A 197 3.40 13.11 7.20
CA LEU A 197 3.47 12.59 8.57
C LEU A 197 3.67 13.69 9.62
N LYS A 198 4.53 14.67 9.34
CA LYS A 198 4.74 15.82 10.25
C LYS A 198 3.49 16.70 10.34
N LEU A 199 2.80 16.91 9.23
CA LEU A 199 1.57 17.68 9.19
C LEU A 199 0.46 16.97 9.99
N GLU A 200 0.32 15.65 9.82
CA GLU A 200 -0.63 14.86 10.58
C GLU A 200 -0.30 14.87 12.08
N ALA A 201 0.98 14.76 12.45
CA ALA A 201 1.43 14.88 13.84
C ALA A 201 1.16 16.29 14.41
N ALA A 202 1.25 17.35 13.60
CA ALA A 202 0.90 18.70 14.03
C ALA A 202 -0.61 18.84 14.26
N ARG A 203 -1.44 18.29 13.35
CA ARG A 203 -2.90 18.23 13.50
C ARG A 203 -3.29 17.47 14.76
N TYR A 204 -2.69 16.30 14.99
CA TYR A 204 -2.95 15.48 16.19
C TYR A 204 -2.62 16.25 17.47
N ARG A 205 -1.45 16.91 17.53
CA ARG A 205 -1.09 17.74 18.71
C ARG A 205 -2.06 18.89 18.95
N ASN A 206 -2.50 19.56 17.88
CA ASN A 206 -3.48 20.63 18.01
C ASN A 206 -4.86 20.12 18.44
N ALA A 207 -5.27 18.94 17.96
CA ALA A 207 -6.54 18.32 18.34
C ALA A 207 -6.52 17.78 19.79
N SER A 208 -5.36 17.33 20.27
CA SER A 208 -5.21 16.79 21.63
C SER A 208 -5.06 17.88 22.71
N SER A 209 -4.75 19.12 22.33
CA SER A 209 -4.59 20.25 23.27
C SER A 209 -5.79 21.19 23.19
N SER A 210 -6.54 21.28 24.26
CA SER A 210 -7.70 22.19 24.37
C SER A 210 -7.33 23.69 24.43
N ILE A 211 -6.08 24.00 24.76
CA ILE A 211 -5.57 25.37 24.87
C ILE A 211 -4.24 25.48 24.13
N PRO A 212 -4.04 26.51 23.30
CA PRO A 212 -2.76 26.76 22.61
C PRO A 212 -1.58 26.81 23.58
N ALA A 213 -0.41 26.39 23.14
CA ALA A 213 0.80 26.56 23.93
C ALA A 213 1.10 28.07 24.09
N GLY A 214 1.48 28.48 25.27
CA GLY A 214 1.76 29.87 25.58
C GLY A 214 2.88 29.98 26.58
N ILE A 215 3.21 31.24 26.91
CA ILE A 215 4.18 31.59 27.89
C ILE A 215 3.45 32.17 29.12
N LEU A 216 3.77 31.66 30.30
CA LEU A 216 3.42 32.31 31.53
C LEU A 216 4.47 33.39 31.80
N ARG A 217 4.06 34.65 31.70
CA ARG A 217 4.93 35.79 31.92
C ARG A 217 4.64 36.45 33.22
N GLN A 218 5.66 36.63 34.08
CA GLN A 218 5.53 37.47 35.24
C GLN A 218 5.56 38.94 34.83
N THR A 219 4.56 39.72 35.23
CA THR A 219 4.39 41.14 34.91
C THR A 219 4.68 42.07 36.04
N GLY A 220 4.86 41.53 37.29
CA GLY A 220 5.14 42.31 38.47
C GLY A 220 5.47 41.41 39.67
N GLY A 221 5.65 42.02 40.88
CA GLY A 221 6.05 41.30 42.08
C GLY A 221 7.56 41.05 42.22
N GLU A 222 7.95 40.32 43.26
CA GLU A 222 9.34 39.86 43.39
C GLU A 222 9.68 38.83 42.32
N PRO A 223 10.93 38.87 41.77
CA PRO A 223 11.35 37.90 40.74
C PRO A 223 11.29 36.47 41.26
N MET A 224 10.51 35.63 40.60
CA MET A 224 10.41 34.20 40.94
C MET A 224 11.71 33.47 40.55
N SER A 225 12.11 32.51 41.38
CA SER A 225 13.22 31.62 41.08
C SER A 225 12.88 30.70 39.93
N ALA A 226 13.90 30.14 39.27
CA ALA A 226 13.69 29.18 38.16
C ALA A 226 12.88 27.95 38.56
N GLN A 227 12.96 27.54 39.84
CA GLN A 227 12.23 26.41 40.36
C GLN A 227 10.75 26.75 40.52
N GLU A 228 10.42 27.89 41.08
CA GLU A 228 9.02 28.37 41.25
C GLU A 228 8.34 28.58 39.88
N LEU A 229 9.07 29.09 38.89
CA LEU A 229 8.59 29.19 37.50
C LEU A 229 8.31 27.80 36.89
N GLY A 230 9.17 26.82 37.16
CA GLY A 230 9.00 25.45 36.75
C GLY A 230 7.76 24.79 37.38
N ASP A 231 7.59 24.95 38.68
CA ASP A 231 6.45 24.38 39.42
C ASP A 231 5.13 25.02 38.97
N MET A 232 5.12 26.32 38.74
CA MET A 232 3.96 27.04 38.22
C MET A 232 3.59 26.55 36.79
N ALA A 233 4.59 26.37 35.92
CA ALA A 233 4.35 25.85 34.58
C ALA A 233 3.82 24.41 34.62
N ALA A 234 4.33 23.58 35.52
CA ALA A 234 3.87 22.21 35.69
C ALA A 234 2.43 22.16 36.21
N ALA A 235 2.09 22.97 37.22
CA ALA A 235 0.73 23.08 37.77
C ALA A 235 -0.26 23.58 36.70
N PHE A 236 0.13 24.58 35.90
CA PHE A 236 -0.68 25.09 34.80
C PHE A 236 -0.92 24.03 33.72
N ASN A 237 0.10 23.29 33.35
CA ASN A 237 -0.01 22.21 32.35
C ASN A 237 -0.90 21.07 32.87
N THR A 238 -0.78 20.68 34.15
CA THR A 238 -1.63 19.66 34.75
C THR A 238 -3.11 20.08 34.76
N ALA A 239 -3.38 21.35 35.11
CA ALA A 239 -4.75 21.88 35.07
C ALA A 239 -5.31 21.88 33.62
N ARG A 240 -4.47 22.14 32.65
CA ARG A 240 -4.86 22.05 31.22
C ARG A 240 -5.16 20.64 30.78
N GLU A 241 -4.33 19.66 31.13
CA GLU A 241 -4.49 18.24 30.76
C GLU A 241 -5.78 17.66 31.36
N THR A 242 -6.14 18.11 32.55
CA THR A 242 -7.37 17.67 33.25
C THR A 242 -8.61 18.51 32.90
N ASN A 243 -8.51 19.46 31.96
CA ASN A 243 -9.57 20.41 31.61
C ASN A 243 -10.14 21.21 32.82
N GLN A 244 -9.30 21.45 33.83
CA GLN A 244 -9.65 22.27 34.96
C GLN A 244 -9.32 23.76 34.72
N THR A 245 -10.04 24.64 35.37
CA THR A 245 -9.76 26.08 35.29
C THR A 245 -8.47 26.39 36.04
N ALA A 246 -7.44 26.85 35.33
CA ALA A 246 -6.23 27.34 35.95
C ALA A 246 -6.45 28.78 36.48
N ALA A 247 -6.16 29.00 37.74
CA ALA A 247 -6.20 30.34 38.37
C ALA A 247 -4.78 30.93 38.33
N LEU A 248 -4.66 32.15 37.85
CA LEU A 248 -3.43 32.94 37.86
C LEU A 248 -3.57 34.12 38.81
N ASN A 249 -2.47 34.56 39.40
CA ASN A 249 -2.46 35.78 40.22
C ASN A 249 -2.34 37.03 39.33
N GLU A 250 -2.50 38.21 39.90
CA GLU A 250 -2.45 39.49 39.21
C GLU A 250 -1.08 39.80 38.55
N PHE A 251 -0.02 39.11 39.00
CA PHE A 251 1.34 39.30 38.52
C PHE A 251 1.77 38.28 37.46
N VAL A 252 0.89 37.34 37.07
CA VAL A 252 1.19 36.34 36.04
C VAL A 252 0.16 36.41 34.94
N MET A 253 0.66 36.64 33.73
CA MET A 253 -0.20 36.69 32.55
C MET A 253 0.14 35.53 31.62
N TYR A 254 -0.89 34.86 31.12
CA TYR A 254 -0.76 33.89 30.06
C TYR A 254 -0.76 34.62 28.71
N GLN A 255 0.29 34.42 27.94
CA GLN A 255 0.41 34.93 26.59
C GLN A 255 0.48 33.77 25.60
N GLU A 256 -0.45 33.69 24.69
CA GLU A 256 -0.41 32.72 23.61
C GLU A 256 0.80 32.97 22.70
N THR A 257 1.59 31.93 22.51
CA THR A 257 2.80 32.00 21.66
C THR A 257 2.56 31.35 20.29
N LEU A 258 1.59 30.45 20.20
CA LEU A 258 1.25 29.79 18.96
C LEU A 258 0.15 30.56 18.22
N MET A 259 0.34 30.64 16.90
CA MET A 259 -0.73 31.05 16.01
C MET A 259 -1.90 30.08 16.16
N SER A 260 -3.12 30.59 16.12
CA SER A 260 -4.33 29.75 16.06
C SER A 260 -4.21 28.75 14.89
N PRO A 261 -4.82 27.57 14.95
CA PRO A 261 -4.83 26.58 13.88
C PRO A 261 -5.20 27.15 12.52
N ASP A 262 -6.10 28.13 12.49
CA ASP A 262 -6.50 28.84 11.27
C ASP A 262 -5.36 29.70 10.68
N LYS A 263 -4.59 30.38 11.54
CA LYS A 263 -3.41 31.14 11.12
C LYS A 263 -2.26 30.23 10.65
N MET A 264 -2.21 29.01 11.13
CA MET A 264 -1.25 28.01 10.64
C MET A 264 -1.62 27.41 9.29
N LEU A 265 -2.79 27.73 8.74
CA LEU A 265 -3.31 27.18 7.47
C LEU A 265 -3.26 25.65 7.42
N LEU A 266 -3.50 24.98 8.56
CA LEU A 266 -3.36 23.53 8.66
C LEU A 266 -4.34 22.80 7.74
N VAL A 267 -5.54 23.32 7.56
CA VAL A 267 -6.55 22.72 6.67
C VAL A 267 -6.07 22.83 5.22
N ALA A 268 -5.72 24.04 4.76
CA ALA A 268 -5.23 24.27 3.40
C ALA A 268 -3.94 23.48 3.11
N SER A 269 -3.04 23.39 4.09
CA SER A 269 -1.81 22.58 3.95
C SER A 269 -2.11 21.09 3.85
N SER A 270 -3.12 20.59 4.58
CA SER A 270 -3.54 19.19 4.52
C SER A 270 -4.21 18.87 3.19
N GLU A 271 -5.05 19.74 2.66
CA GLU A 271 -5.69 19.59 1.35
C GLU A 271 -4.64 19.59 0.22
N TYR A 272 -3.70 20.53 0.27
CA TYR A 272 -2.59 20.56 -0.68
C TYR A 272 -1.76 19.27 -0.61
N GLN A 273 -1.40 18.82 0.60
CA GLN A 273 -0.61 17.62 0.79
C GLN A 273 -1.36 16.36 0.31
N ALA A 274 -2.67 16.28 0.55
CA ALA A 274 -3.49 15.19 0.05
C ALA A 274 -3.50 15.16 -1.50
N MET A 275 -3.59 16.32 -2.13
CA MET A 275 -3.52 16.45 -3.59
C MET A 275 -2.15 16.06 -4.14
N GLU A 276 -1.06 16.47 -3.48
CA GLU A 276 0.30 16.05 -3.84
C GLU A 276 0.47 14.54 -3.73
N MET A 277 -0.06 13.93 -2.67
CA MET A 277 0.00 12.47 -2.52
C MET A 277 -0.81 11.74 -3.58
N ALA A 278 -1.96 12.26 -4.01
CA ALA A 278 -2.72 11.68 -5.12
C ALA A 278 -1.94 11.74 -6.44
N ARG A 279 -1.27 12.86 -6.73
CA ARG A 279 -0.39 13.01 -7.90
C ARG A 279 0.76 12.01 -7.87
N LEU A 280 1.41 11.85 -6.72
CA LEU A 280 2.52 10.90 -6.53
C LEU A 280 2.07 9.43 -6.68
N CYS A 281 0.81 9.14 -6.34
CA CYS A 281 0.21 7.81 -6.52
C CYS A 281 -0.34 7.58 -7.93
N ASN A 282 -0.23 8.54 -8.85
CA ASN A 282 -0.78 8.48 -10.21
C ASN A 282 -2.28 8.21 -10.28
N ILE A 283 -3.06 8.72 -9.32
CA ILE A 283 -4.51 8.62 -9.37
C ILE A 283 -5.15 10.01 -9.42
N PRO A 284 -6.26 10.17 -10.14
CA PRO A 284 -7.06 11.39 -10.08
C PRO A 284 -7.49 11.70 -8.64
N PRO A 285 -7.35 12.96 -8.16
CA PRO A 285 -7.62 13.33 -6.78
C PRO A 285 -9.04 12.97 -6.29
N TYR A 286 -10.04 13.03 -7.17
CA TYR A 286 -11.43 12.69 -6.83
C TYR A 286 -11.59 11.22 -6.40
N LEU A 287 -10.80 10.29 -6.95
CA LEU A 287 -10.79 8.88 -6.54
C LEU A 287 -10.22 8.69 -5.13
N ALA A 288 -9.32 9.57 -4.74
CA ALA A 288 -8.82 9.61 -3.36
C ALA A 288 -9.79 10.27 -2.37
N GLY A 289 -10.93 10.78 -2.84
CA GLY A 289 -11.92 11.48 -2.03
C GLY A 289 -11.59 12.97 -1.81
N ILE A 290 -10.72 13.54 -2.64
CA ILE A 290 -10.34 14.95 -2.56
C ILE A 290 -11.26 15.76 -3.50
N SER A 291 -11.94 16.75 -2.93
CA SER A 291 -12.79 17.66 -3.72
C SER A 291 -11.91 18.61 -4.54
N VAL A 292 -12.01 18.55 -5.85
CA VAL A 292 -11.28 19.43 -6.77
C VAL A 292 -12.29 20.23 -7.59
N GLY A 293 -12.76 21.34 -7.06
CA GLY A 293 -13.65 22.25 -7.77
C GLY A 293 -14.94 21.62 -8.28
N SER A 294 -15.51 22.16 -9.33
CA SER A 294 -16.77 21.69 -9.93
C SER A 294 -16.57 20.49 -10.88
N TYR A 295 -16.02 19.39 -10.41
CA TYR A 295 -16.17 18.12 -11.11
C TYR A 295 -17.61 17.65 -10.92
N SER A 296 -18.47 18.05 -11.85
CA SER A 296 -19.81 17.52 -11.93
C SER A 296 -19.76 16.10 -12.50
N TYR A 297 -20.32 15.17 -11.76
CA TYR A 297 -20.75 13.83 -12.17
C TYR A 297 -19.92 13.17 -13.29
N GLN A 298 -18.78 12.60 -12.93
CA GLN A 298 -18.21 11.57 -13.79
C GLN A 298 -19.05 10.29 -13.66
N SER A 299 -19.32 9.66 -14.78
CA SER A 299 -19.99 8.36 -14.79
C SER A 299 -19.10 7.32 -14.12
N SER A 300 -19.69 6.28 -13.56
CA SER A 300 -18.92 5.20 -12.95
C SER A 300 -17.99 4.48 -13.94
N SER A 301 -18.31 4.51 -15.23
CA SER A 301 -17.49 3.97 -16.31
C SER A 301 -16.24 4.83 -16.56
N GLU A 302 -16.38 6.15 -16.58
CA GLU A 302 -15.25 7.07 -16.71
C GLU A 302 -14.31 6.96 -15.53
N ALA A 303 -14.84 6.88 -14.30
CA ALA A 303 -14.02 6.70 -13.10
C ALA A 303 -13.22 5.39 -13.11
N ARG A 304 -13.81 4.28 -13.62
CA ARG A 304 -13.10 3.01 -13.82
C ARG A 304 -12.02 3.13 -14.89
N ALA A 305 -12.33 3.76 -16.01
CA ALA A 305 -11.40 3.99 -17.10
C ALA A 305 -10.20 4.85 -16.65
N ASP A 306 -10.44 5.92 -15.90
CA ASP A 306 -9.40 6.77 -15.35
C ASP A 306 -8.49 6.01 -14.37
N LEU A 307 -9.08 5.25 -13.44
CA LEU A 307 -8.30 4.44 -12.50
C LEU A 307 -7.45 3.40 -13.25
N TRP A 308 -8.00 2.75 -14.26
CA TRP A 308 -7.29 1.79 -15.08
C TRP A 308 -6.13 2.46 -15.83
N ASN A 309 -6.42 3.47 -16.63
CA ASN A 309 -5.46 4.08 -17.54
C ASN A 309 -4.30 4.79 -16.82
N PHE A 310 -4.58 5.48 -15.72
CA PHE A 310 -3.57 6.28 -15.03
C PHE A 310 -2.90 5.53 -13.87
N GLY A 311 -3.64 4.72 -13.13
CA GLY A 311 -3.13 4.07 -11.93
C GLY A 311 -2.68 2.63 -12.13
N VAL A 312 -3.53 1.81 -12.73
CA VAL A 312 -3.39 0.35 -12.65
C VAL A 312 -2.61 -0.26 -13.80
N ARG A 313 -2.84 0.21 -15.02
CA ARG A 313 -2.39 -0.43 -16.28
C ARG A 313 -0.89 -0.72 -16.30
N ALA A 314 -0.06 0.24 -15.92
CA ALA A 314 1.39 0.07 -15.96
C ALA A 314 1.88 -1.09 -15.06
N TYR A 315 1.24 -1.29 -13.91
CA TYR A 315 1.54 -2.40 -13.01
C TYR A 315 0.96 -3.71 -13.50
N ALA A 316 -0.26 -3.69 -14.02
CA ALA A 316 -0.91 -4.87 -14.60
C ALA A 316 -0.11 -5.39 -15.81
N ASP A 317 0.31 -4.51 -16.71
CA ASP A 317 1.15 -4.86 -17.86
C ASP A 317 2.52 -5.40 -17.41
N CYS A 318 3.12 -4.83 -16.35
CA CYS A 318 4.35 -5.34 -15.77
C CYS A 318 4.18 -6.77 -15.25
N ILE A 319 3.11 -7.05 -14.51
CA ILE A 319 2.82 -8.39 -13.97
C ILE A 319 2.57 -9.37 -15.11
N ALA A 320 1.70 -9.03 -16.06
CA ALA A 320 1.34 -9.86 -17.19
C ALA A 320 2.53 -10.18 -18.10
N SER A 321 3.32 -9.17 -18.44
CA SER A 321 4.53 -9.33 -19.26
C SER A 321 5.58 -10.19 -18.57
N THR A 322 5.75 -10.05 -17.25
CA THR A 322 6.71 -10.88 -16.51
C THR A 322 6.25 -12.34 -16.45
N PHE A 323 4.95 -12.60 -16.27
CA PHE A 323 4.42 -13.96 -16.37
C PHE A 323 4.52 -14.56 -17.77
N SER A 324 4.59 -13.73 -18.80
CA SER A 324 4.74 -14.14 -20.20
C SER A 324 6.20 -14.40 -20.61
N MET A 325 7.16 -14.22 -19.71
CA MET A 325 8.57 -14.46 -20.03
C MET A 325 8.88 -15.95 -20.22
N ASN A 326 9.90 -16.26 -21.04
CA ASN A 326 10.27 -17.64 -21.40
C ASN A 326 10.74 -18.51 -20.24
N ASN A 327 11.10 -17.93 -19.10
CA ASN A 327 11.42 -18.66 -17.87
C ASN A 327 10.17 -19.05 -17.06
N VAL A 328 8.98 -18.53 -17.41
CA VAL A 328 7.70 -18.80 -16.76
C VAL A 328 6.76 -19.58 -17.69
N LEU A 329 6.67 -19.16 -18.95
CA LEU A 329 5.81 -19.79 -19.96
C LEU A 329 6.59 -20.18 -21.23
N PRO A 330 6.09 -21.14 -22.03
CA PRO A 330 6.64 -21.44 -23.32
C PRO A 330 6.59 -20.23 -24.25
N ASN A 331 7.59 -20.14 -25.12
CA ASN A 331 7.66 -19.07 -26.13
C ASN A 331 6.38 -19.04 -27.00
N GLY A 332 5.87 -17.85 -27.26
CA GLY A 332 4.63 -17.64 -28.02
C GLY A 332 3.34 -17.75 -27.20
N THR A 333 3.47 -17.98 -25.90
CA THR A 333 2.33 -17.99 -24.97
C THR A 333 2.40 -16.78 -24.04
N TYR A 334 1.31 -16.05 -23.94
CA TYR A 334 1.23 -14.79 -23.22
C TYR A 334 0.11 -14.81 -22.20
N VAL A 335 0.22 -13.93 -21.20
CA VAL A 335 -0.77 -13.70 -20.15
C VAL A 335 -1.21 -12.25 -20.21
N GLU A 336 -2.48 -11.99 -19.97
CA GLU A 336 -3.01 -10.65 -19.79
C GLU A 336 -4.08 -10.64 -18.69
N PHE A 337 -4.34 -9.47 -18.13
CA PHE A 337 -5.51 -9.25 -17.27
C PHE A 337 -6.74 -8.99 -18.13
N ASP A 338 -7.87 -9.53 -17.72
CA ASP A 338 -9.17 -9.28 -18.34
C ASP A 338 -9.66 -7.86 -18.02
N SER A 339 -9.09 -6.87 -18.72
CA SER A 339 -9.44 -5.46 -18.54
C SER A 339 -10.81 -5.13 -19.12
N ASP A 340 -11.27 -5.87 -20.13
CA ASP A 340 -12.52 -5.57 -20.83
C ASP A 340 -13.72 -5.81 -19.90
N ALA A 341 -13.73 -6.93 -19.18
CA ALA A 341 -14.76 -7.20 -18.18
C ALA A 341 -14.81 -6.13 -17.06
N TYR A 342 -13.66 -5.57 -16.67
CA TYR A 342 -13.59 -4.50 -15.70
C TYR A 342 -14.12 -3.17 -16.24
N LEU A 343 -13.78 -2.80 -17.47
CA LEU A 343 -14.15 -1.53 -18.10
C LEU A 343 -15.61 -1.50 -18.51
N GLU A 344 -16.10 -2.61 -19.07
CA GLU A 344 -17.51 -2.71 -19.52
C GLU A 344 -18.49 -2.83 -18.36
N GLY A 345 -18.02 -3.24 -17.18
CA GLY A 345 -18.87 -3.40 -15.99
C GLY A 345 -19.83 -4.58 -16.08
N SER A 346 -19.52 -5.56 -16.92
CA SER A 346 -20.37 -6.68 -17.31
C SER A 346 -20.71 -7.69 -16.20
N TYR A 347 -20.39 -7.42 -14.95
CA TYR A 347 -20.94 -8.19 -13.83
C TYR A 347 -22.47 -8.06 -13.66
N THR A 348 -23.14 -7.22 -14.47
CA THR A 348 -24.56 -6.93 -14.35
C THR A 348 -25.42 -7.53 -15.49
N GLU A 349 -24.85 -7.93 -16.61
CA GLU A 349 -25.64 -8.39 -17.76
C GLU A 349 -25.97 -9.89 -17.73
N GLU A 350 -25.16 -10.74 -17.13
CA GLU A 350 -25.50 -12.18 -16.99
C GLU A 350 -26.71 -12.43 -16.05
N MET A 351 -27.10 -11.48 -15.20
CA MET A 351 -28.31 -11.59 -14.39
C MET A 351 -29.58 -11.03 -15.09
N SER A 352 -29.45 -10.27 -16.17
CA SER A 352 -30.62 -9.77 -16.90
C SER A 352 -31.13 -10.75 -17.95
N ASP A 353 -30.31 -11.64 -18.45
CA ASP A 353 -30.70 -12.69 -19.41
C ASP A 353 -31.29 -13.95 -18.77
N MET A 354 -31.29 -14.05 -17.42
CA MET A 354 -32.22 -14.91 -16.69
C MET A 354 -33.56 -14.22 -16.49
N ALA A 355 -34.11 -13.63 -17.53
CA ALA A 355 -35.50 -13.23 -17.54
C ALA A 355 -36.36 -14.46 -17.36
N MET A 356 -37.22 -14.42 -16.36
CA MET A 356 -38.18 -15.45 -16.04
C MET A 356 -38.92 -15.89 -17.30
N PRO A 357 -39.18 -17.17 -17.49
CA PRO A 357 -40.11 -17.64 -18.51
C PRO A 357 -41.47 -17.10 -18.15
N THR A 358 -41.92 -16.10 -18.88
CA THR A 358 -43.32 -15.75 -18.96
C THR A 358 -44.02 -16.80 -19.83
N ASP A 359 -44.54 -17.81 -19.19
CA ASP A 359 -45.62 -18.59 -19.77
C ASP A 359 -46.29 -19.44 -18.70
N VAL A 360 -47.40 -18.93 -18.20
CA VAL A 360 -48.63 -19.69 -18.04
C VAL A 360 -49.77 -18.68 -17.95
N VAL A 361 -50.30 -18.28 -19.08
CA VAL A 361 -51.69 -17.79 -19.14
C VAL A 361 -52.55 -19.01 -19.31
N SER A 362 -53.28 -19.37 -18.25
CA SER A 362 -54.35 -20.30 -18.18
C SER A 362 -55.44 -19.97 -19.18
N GLN A 363 -55.82 -20.94 -19.96
CA GLN A 363 -57.20 -21.06 -20.48
C GLN A 363 -57.99 -21.97 -19.54
N SER A 364 -59.01 -21.43 -18.96
CA SER A 364 -60.39 -21.95 -18.86
C SER A 364 -61.15 -21.22 -17.77
#